data_c10363c3407a3f6ba1993542797d6f8f
#
_entry.id   c10363c3407a3f6ba1993542797d6f8f
#
_cell.length_a   1.000
_cell.length_b   1.000
_cell.length_c   1.000
_cell.angle_alpha   90.00
_cell.angle_beta   90.00
_cell.angle_gamma   90.00
#
_symmetry.space_group_name_H-M   'P 1'
#
loop_
_entity.id
_entity.type
_entity.pdbx_description
1 polymer ?
#
loop_
_entity_poly.entity_id
_entity_poly.type
_entity_poly.pdbx_seq_one_letter_code
_entity_poly.pdbx_strand_id
1 'polypeptide(L)'
;MIRNIGSQDRIRRIRTGMGGLDEKLGGGIPAGSTVLLISNQEGPVRLFCQQIAYSLCSEGHRILYFTIVRNPPYIREEMAVYDWDTTELEQGRQWTFIDAYSPRVQALLQGGQGQQSMGFMGPGAMTPGSRALGSDLFVTLRRDILSQLNEGDVVVIDSLSDLLVNHETASVRELLEILGGQIHARNGLVFMPLLSDMHDQRTTATISHLSDVVVEFEVESEHLEGRMRFWKMRRAILRPLLLPFSITDRGVMAETFGRVI
;
A
#
# COMPACT_ATOMS: atom_id res chain seq x y z
N MET A 1 -17.19 -35.85 -29.42
CA MET A 1 -17.87 -35.38 -28.21
C MET A 1 -16.91 -34.49 -27.44
N ILE A 2 -16.88 -33.20 -27.77
CA ILE A 2 -16.03 -32.20 -27.08
C ILE A 2 -16.78 -31.82 -25.81
N ARG A 3 -16.26 -32.22 -24.66
CA ARG A 3 -16.79 -31.78 -23.37
C ARG A 3 -16.66 -30.27 -23.28
N ASN A 4 -17.82 -29.64 -23.29
CA ASN A 4 -17.96 -28.23 -22.90
C ASN A 4 -17.35 -28.08 -21.50
N ILE A 5 -16.16 -27.48 -21.38
CA ILE A 5 -15.58 -27.08 -20.10
C ILE A 5 -16.42 -25.88 -19.65
N GLY A 6 -17.48 -26.21 -18.91
CA GLY A 6 -18.42 -25.27 -18.34
C GLY A 6 -17.72 -24.37 -17.33
N SER A 7 -18.21 -23.15 -17.30
CA SER A 7 -18.02 -22.10 -16.28
C SER A 7 -16.58 -21.99 -15.77
N GLN A 8 -15.76 -21.24 -16.49
CA GLN A 8 -14.68 -20.51 -15.82
C GLN A 8 -15.35 -19.77 -14.66
N ASP A 9 -15.05 -20.16 -13.43
CA ASP A 9 -15.31 -19.34 -12.27
C ASP A 9 -14.74 -17.96 -12.59
N ARG A 10 -15.61 -17.00 -12.87
CA ARG A 10 -15.19 -15.65 -13.22
C ARG A 10 -14.46 -15.13 -11.99
N ILE A 11 -13.16 -14.91 -12.12
CA ILE A 11 -12.32 -14.35 -11.06
C ILE A 11 -13.03 -13.12 -10.53
N ARG A 12 -13.42 -13.15 -9.26
CA ARG A 12 -14.04 -12.02 -8.57
C ARG A 12 -13.11 -10.82 -8.67
N ARG A 13 -13.67 -9.67 -8.99
CA ARG A 13 -12.93 -8.41 -9.09
C ARG A 13 -13.48 -7.42 -8.08
N ILE A 14 -12.61 -6.61 -7.56
CA ILE A 14 -12.93 -5.49 -6.68
C ILE A 14 -12.71 -4.22 -7.50
N ARG A 15 -13.75 -3.41 -7.62
CA ARG A 15 -13.70 -2.14 -8.34
C ARG A 15 -12.86 -1.16 -7.55
N THR A 16 -12.10 -0.32 -8.24
CA THR A 16 -11.29 0.72 -7.57
C THR A 16 -12.13 1.95 -7.19
N GLY A 17 -13.35 2.04 -7.74
CA GLY A 17 -14.19 3.24 -7.65
C GLY A 17 -13.75 4.37 -8.59
N MET A 18 -12.67 4.16 -9.33
CA MET A 18 -12.21 5.09 -10.37
C MET A 18 -12.75 4.60 -11.72
N GLY A 19 -13.93 5.10 -12.13
CA GLY A 19 -14.73 4.54 -13.21
C GLY A 19 -13.99 4.22 -14.50
N GLY A 20 -13.18 5.15 -14.99
CA GLY A 20 -12.39 4.93 -16.19
C GLY A 20 -11.28 3.88 -16.03
N LEU A 21 -10.68 3.79 -14.84
CA LEU A 21 -9.68 2.79 -14.53
C LEU A 21 -10.29 1.39 -14.49
N ASP A 22 -11.44 1.24 -13.84
CA ASP A 22 -12.13 -0.05 -13.73
C ASP A 22 -12.50 -0.64 -15.08
N GLU A 23 -12.96 0.18 -16.03
CA GLU A 23 -13.25 -0.28 -17.40
C GLU A 23 -11.99 -0.84 -18.08
N LYS A 24 -10.87 -0.12 -17.98
CA LYS A 24 -9.59 -0.54 -18.58
C LYS A 24 -9.03 -1.80 -17.92
N LEU A 25 -9.31 -1.98 -16.64
CA LEU A 25 -8.92 -3.18 -15.89
C LEU A 25 -9.92 -4.35 -16.08
N GLY A 26 -10.96 -4.18 -16.88
CA GLY A 26 -11.96 -5.23 -17.11
C GLY A 26 -12.84 -5.50 -15.90
N GLY A 27 -13.19 -4.45 -15.14
CA GLY A 27 -14.07 -4.47 -13.97
C GLY A 27 -13.37 -4.35 -12.64
N GLY A 28 -12.09 -3.95 -12.60
CA GLY A 28 -11.33 -3.73 -11.38
C GLY A 28 -10.17 -4.70 -11.16
N ILE A 29 -9.66 -4.73 -9.95
CA ILE A 29 -8.51 -5.55 -9.53
C ILE A 29 -9.01 -6.96 -9.15
N PRO A 30 -8.32 -8.05 -9.55
CA PRO A 30 -8.68 -9.39 -9.09
C PRO A 30 -8.67 -9.50 -7.57
N ALA A 31 -9.75 -9.96 -6.97
CA ALA A 31 -9.84 -10.17 -5.52
C ALA A 31 -8.74 -11.14 -5.03
N GLY A 32 -8.27 -10.95 -3.81
CA GLY A 32 -7.14 -11.70 -3.25
C GLY A 32 -5.80 -11.33 -3.86
N SER A 33 -5.59 -10.05 -4.24
CA SER A 33 -4.35 -9.58 -4.85
C SER A 33 -3.53 -8.67 -3.94
N THR A 34 -2.21 -8.82 -4.06
CA THR A 34 -1.22 -7.86 -3.57
C THR A 34 -0.92 -6.85 -4.68
N VAL A 35 -1.05 -5.56 -4.39
CA VAL A 35 -0.90 -4.45 -5.33
C VAL A 35 0.29 -3.60 -4.92
N LEU A 36 1.35 -3.64 -5.70
CA LEU A 36 2.53 -2.80 -5.56
C LEU A 36 2.36 -1.55 -6.40
N LEU A 37 2.49 -0.39 -5.79
CA LEU A 37 2.42 0.91 -6.42
C LEU A 37 3.81 1.55 -6.36
N ILE A 38 4.48 1.67 -7.48
CA ILE A 38 5.85 2.18 -7.59
C ILE A 38 5.83 3.61 -8.10
N SER A 39 6.59 4.50 -7.49
CA SER A 39 6.81 5.86 -7.98
C SER A 39 8.19 6.37 -7.55
N ASN A 40 8.74 7.32 -8.28
CA ASN A 40 9.89 8.11 -7.85
C ASN A 40 9.49 9.30 -6.96
N GLN A 41 8.20 9.60 -6.83
CA GLN A 41 7.66 10.66 -5.99
C GLN A 41 6.58 10.12 -5.04
N GLU A 42 6.63 10.54 -3.77
CA GLU A 42 5.69 10.07 -2.73
C GLU A 42 4.25 10.52 -3.00
N GLY A 43 4.06 11.79 -3.36
CA GLY A 43 2.74 12.43 -3.41
C GLY A 43 1.69 11.67 -4.21
N PRO A 44 1.89 11.40 -5.50
CA PRO A 44 0.88 10.77 -6.34
C PRO A 44 0.51 9.35 -5.91
N VAL A 45 1.50 8.53 -5.52
CA VAL A 45 1.26 7.14 -5.13
C VAL A 45 0.55 7.04 -3.79
N ARG A 46 0.86 7.91 -2.85
CA ARG A 46 0.18 7.99 -1.56
C ARG A 46 -1.26 8.47 -1.74
N LEU A 47 -1.46 9.56 -2.49
CA LEU A 47 -2.78 10.10 -2.80
C LEU A 47 -3.67 9.03 -3.46
N PHE A 48 -3.11 8.28 -4.42
CA PHE A 48 -3.81 7.19 -5.07
C PHE A 48 -4.21 6.07 -4.09
N CYS A 49 -3.32 5.71 -3.13
CA CYS A 49 -3.63 4.76 -2.07
C CYS A 49 -4.78 5.23 -1.19
N GLN A 50 -4.75 6.48 -0.74
CA GLN A 50 -5.77 7.07 0.12
C GLN A 50 -7.12 7.11 -0.61
N GLN A 51 -7.13 7.56 -1.86
CA GLN A 51 -8.32 7.63 -2.70
C GLN A 51 -8.97 6.28 -2.92
N ILE A 52 -8.19 5.26 -3.33
CA ILE A 52 -8.70 3.91 -3.52
C ILE A 52 -9.24 3.34 -2.21
N ALA A 53 -8.51 3.49 -1.11
CA ALA A 53 -8.95 3.00 0.19
C ALA A 53 -10.28 3.65 0.60
N TYR A 54 -10.41 4.98 0.44
CA TYR A 54 -11.64 5.71 0.74
C TYR A 54 -12.82 5.26 -0.15
N SER A 55 -12.57 5.13 -1.46
CA SER A 55 -13.57 4.66 -2.40
C SER A 55 -14.06 3.24 -2.07
N LEU A 56 -13.13 2.32 -1.77
CA LEU A 56 -13.45 0.94 -1.41
C LEU A 56 -14.21 0.88 -0.08
N CYS A 57 -13.87 1.74 0.88
CA CYS A 57 -14.62 1.85 2.14
C CYS A 57 -16.07 2.28 1.90
N SER A 58 -16.26 3.26 1.01
CA SER A 58 -17.59 3.73 0.60
C SER A 58 -18.42 2.66 -0.13
N GLU A 59 -17.76 1.69 -0.78
CA GLU A 59 -18.39 0.51 -1.40
C GLU A 59 -18.63 -0.65 -0.39
N GLY A 60 -18.31 -0.45 0.90
CA GLY A 60 -18.60 -1.38 1.98
C GLY A 60 -17.43 -2.32 2.33
N HIS A 61 -16.25 -2.12 1.78
CA HIS A 61 -15.04 -2.83 2.21
C HIS A 61 -14.51 -2.26 3.52
N ARG A 62 -14.06 -3.11 4.43
CA ARG A 62 -13.35 -2.67 5.63
C ARG A 62 -11.89 -2.38 5.29
N ILE A 63 -11.39 -1.24 5.76
CA ILE A 63 -10.03 -0.77 5.54
C ILE A 63 -9.19 -0.95 6.81
N LEU A 64 -8.04 -1.57 6.68
CA LEU A 64 -6.98 -1.60 7.69
C LEU A 64 -5.81 -0.77 7.15
N TYR A 65 -5.67 0.46 7.63
CA TYR A 65 -4.64 1.40 7.19
C TYR A 65 -3.46 1.38 8.17
N PHE A 66 -2.40 0.66 7.80
CA PHE A 66 -1.18 0.55 8.57
C PHE A 66 -0.25 1.71 8.22
N THR A 67 -0.05 2.64 9.16
CA THR A 67 0.78 3.82 8.95
C THR A 67 2.09 3.73 9.72
N ILE A 68 3.20 4.00 9.00
CA ILE A 68 4.58 3.90 9.51
C ILE A 68 5.27 5.26 9.53
N VAL A 69 4.91 6.14 8.59
CA VAL A 69 5.62 7.41 8.31
C VAL A 69 4.96 8.60 8.97
N ARG A 70 3.65 8.55 9.12
CA ARG A 70 2.82 9.63 9.63
C ARG A 70 1.86 9.11 10.70
N ASN A 71 1.46 9.96 11.64
CA ASN A 71 0.39 9.59 12.58
C ASN A 71 -1.00 9.70 11.92
N PRO A 72 -2.01 8.99 12.45
CA PRO A 72 -3.36 9.05 11.90
C PRO A 72 -3.99 10.44 11.80
N PRO A 73 -3.82 11.37 12.77
CA PRO A 73 -4.31 12.74 12.62
C PRO A 73 -3.80 13.44 11.36
N TYR A 74 -2.51 13.31 11.06
CA TYR A 74 -1.91 13.91 9.87
C TYR A 74 -2.52 13.34 8.57
N ILE A 75 -2.73 12.02 8.51
CA ILE A 75 -3.35 11.38 7.35
C ILE A 75 -4.79 11.84 7.15
N ARG A 76 -5.56 12.01 8.24
CA ARG A 76 -6.92 12.56 8.16
C ARG A 76 -6.92 13.99 7.61
N GLU A 77 -5.97 14.82 8.03
CA GLU A 77 -5.82 16.19 7.50
C GLU A 77 -5.50 16.17 5.99
N GLU A 78 -4.58 15.30 5.55
CA GLU A 78 -4.28 15.13 4.11
C GLU A 78 -5.54 14.69 3.33
N MET A 79 -6.28 13.71 3.84
CA MET A 79 -7.49 13.19 3.19
C MET A 79 -8.63 14.22 3.16
N ALA A 80 -8.76 15.03 4.21
CA ALA A 80 -9.78 16.07 4.32
C ALA A 80 -9.63 17.17 3.25
N VAL A 81 -8.42 17.39 2.71
CA VAL A 81 -8.20 18.31 1.58
C VAL A 81 -9.02 17.91 0.34
N TYR A 82 -9.35 16.63 0.23
CA TYR A 82 -10.10 16.05 -0.89
C TYR A 82 -11.54 15.67 -0.49
N ASP A 83 -12.05 16.20 0.63
CA ASP A 83 -13.36 15.86 1.20
C ASP A 83 -13.50 14.35 1.56
N TRP A 84 -12.40 13.66 1.84
CA TRP A 84 -12.42 12.25 2.27
C TRP A 84 -12.38 12.16 3.79
N ASP A 85 -13.52 12.40 4.42
CA ASP A 85 -13.67 12.32 5.88
C ASP A 85 -13.83 10.85 6.33
N THR A 86 -12.90 10.38 7.17
CA THR A 86 -12.92 9.02 7.71
C THR A 86 -13.62 8.90 9.05
N THR A 87 -14.11 9.99 9.65
CA THR A 87 -14.61 10.04 11.04
C THR A 87 -15.76 9.05 11.26
N GLU A 88 -16.79 9.08 10.44
CA GLU A 88 -17.93 8.17 10.55
C GLU A 88 -17.53 6.72 10.22
N LEU A 89 -16.64 6.52 9.26
CA LEU A 89 -16.13 5.21 8.86
C LEU A 89 -15.32 4.54 10.00
N GLU A 90 -14.57 5.33 10.76
CA GLU A 90 -13.83 4.85 11.94
C GLU A 90 -14.79 4.50 13.09
N GLN A 91 -15.79 5.34 13.37
CA GLN A 91 -16.82 5.06 14.37
C GLN A 91 -17.60 3.77 14.02
N GLY A 92 -17.89 3.56 12.74
CA GLY A 92 -18.52 2.36 12.21
C GLY A 92 -17.60 1.13 12.12
N ARG A 93 -16.33 1.27 12.49
CA ARG A 93 -15.29 0.22 12.35
C ARG A 93 -15.08 -0.28 10.91
N GLN A 94 -15.47 0.51 9.93
CA GLN A 94 -15.20 0.25 8.52
C GLN A 94 -13.81 0.73 8.13
N TRP A 95 -13.27 1.71 8.86
CA TRP A 95 -11.90 2.18 8.72
C TRP A 95 -11.16 2.05 10.05
N THR A 96 -9.97 1.46 10.02
CA THR A 96 -9.12 1.31 11.20
C THR A 96 -7.72 1.76 10.86
N PHE A 97 -7.23 2.79 11.54
CA PHE A 97 -5.81 3.12 11.52
C PHE A 97 -5.06 2.22 12.51
N ILE A 98 -3.99 1.60 12.03
CA ILE A 98 -3.03 0.85 12.84
C ILE A 98 -1.77 1.71 12.87
N ASP A 99 -1.61 2.44 13.97
CA ASP A 99 -0.54 3.44 14.16
C ASP A 99 0.76 2.76 14.63
N ALA A 100 1.70 2.61 13.72
CA ALA A 100 3.05 2.16 14.02
C ALA A 100 4.06 3.33 14.12
N TYR A 101 3.64 4.55 13.77
CA TYR A 101 4.48 5.74 13.82
C TYR A 101 4.62 6.31 15.24
N SER A 102 3.48 6.58 15.91
CA SER A 102 3.49 7.28 17.21
C SER A 102 4.24 6.53 18.31
N PRO A 103 4.07 5.20 18.48
CA PRO A 103 4.86 4.44 19.47
C PRO A 103 6.36 4.49 19.18
N ARG A 104 6.76 4.44 17.89
CA ARG A 104 8.16 4.53 17.49
C ARG A 104 8.76 5.88 17.84
N VAL A 105 8.07 6.98 17.58
CA VAL A 105 8.52 8.33 17.93
C VAL A 105 8.63 8.49 19.45
N GLN A 106 7.65 8.01 20.22
CA GLN A 106 7.69 8.04 21.67
C GLN A 106 8.89 7.27 22.24
N ALA A 107 9.19 6.09 21.69
CA ALA A 107 10.35 5.30 22.11
C ALA A 107 11.67 6.04 21.84
N LEU A 108 11.81 6.73 20.70
CA LEU A 108 12.98 7.55 20.39
C LEU A 108 13.13 8.72 21.34
N LEU A 109 12.05 9.40 21.70
CA LEU A 109 12.08 10.54 22.66
C LEU A 109 12.44 10.08 24.08
N GLN A 110 11.95 8.92 24.51
CA GLN A 110 12.23 8.38 25.86
C GLN A 110 13.64 7.78 25.95
N GLY A 111 14.13 7.14 24.89
CA GLY A 111 15.50 6.58 24.83
C GLY A 111 16.61 7.65 24.89
N GLY A 112 16.32 8.88 24.45
CA GLY A 112 17.24 10.03 24.57
C GLY A 112 17.42 10.58 25.98
N GLN A 113 16.51 10.31 26.91
CA GLN A 113 16.60 10.78 28.29
C GLN A 113 17.34 9.82 29.24
N GLY A 114 17.59 8.57 28.82
CA GLY A 114 18.22 7.53 29.65
C GLY A 114 19.73 7.39 29.51
N GLN A 115 20.42 8.12 28.64
CA GLN A 115 21.85 7.93 28.34
C GLN A 115 22.76 9.05 28.84
N GLN A 116 22.47 9.70 29.96
CA GLN A 116 23.47 10.55 30.66
C GLN A 116 24.30 9.81 31.67
N SER A 117 24.29 8.50 31.75
CA SER A 117 25.24 7.76 32.61
C SER A 117 25.64 6.45 31.91
N MET A 118 26.79 6.47 31.32
CA MET A 118 27.85 5.47 31.38
C MET A 118 28.70 5.40 30.12
N GLY A 119 30.00 5.73 30.31
CA GLY A 119 31.13 4.90 29.90
C GLY A 119 31.33 4.65 28.44
N PHE A 120 32.32 5.31 27.90
CA PHE A 120 33.18 4.96 26.79
C PHE A 120 33.03 3.47 26.33
N MET A 121 32.27 3.23 25.27
CA MET A 121 32.29 1.97 24.53
C MET A 121 32.80 2.22 23.13
N GLY A 122 33.79 1.39 22.73
CA GLY A 122 34.56 1.50 21.50
C GLY A 122 33.76 1.38 20.19
N PRO A 123 34.41 1.62 19.03
CA PRO A 123 33.74 1.63 17.74
C PRO A 123 33.32 0.20 17.34
N GLY A 124 32.01 -0.06 17.33
CA GLY A 124 31.43 -1.34 16.93
C GLY A 124 30.19 -1.81 17.69
N ALA A 125 29.79 -1.14 18.77
CA ALA A 125 28.60 -1.51 19.51
C ALA A 125 27.36 -0.91 18.85
N MET A 126 26.61 -1.72 18.14
CA MET A 126 25.23 -1.39 17.71
C MET A 126 24.39 -1.12 18.98
N THR A 127 23.79 0.07 19.05
CA THR A 127 22.91 0.45 20.16
C THR A 127 21.75 -0.56 20.28
N PRO A 128 21.47 -1.09 21.49
CA PRO A 128 20.37 -2.06 21.71
C PRO A 128 18.98 -1.52 21.29
N GLY A 129 18.82 -0.19 21.19
CA GLY A 129 17.57 0.46 20.84
C GLY A 129 17.12 0.28 19.39
N SER A 130 18.03 0.13 18.43
CA SER A 130 17.67 0.00 17.01
C SER A 130 17.08 -1.39 16.68
N ARG A 131 17.52 -2.42 17.40
CA ARG A 131 17.02 -3.79 17.22
C ARG A 131 15.64 -4.01 17.85
N ALA A 132 15.35 -3.33 18.97
CA ALA A 132 14.05 -3.41 19.64
C ALA A 132 12.94 -2.72 18.83
N LEU A 133 13.23 -1.58 18.19
CA LEU A 133 12.27 -0.85 17.35
C LEU A 133 11.90 -1.60 16.06
N GLY A 134 12.86 -2.34 15.49
CA GLY A 134 12.62 -3.12 14.28
C GLY A 134 11.75 -4.35 14.53
N SER A 135 11.98 -5.08 15.62
CA SER A 135 11.19 -6.27 15.97
C SER A 135 9.73 -5.95 16.29
N ASP A 136 9.47 -4.79 16.89
CA ASP A 136 8.12 -4.35 17.27
C ASP A 136 7.21 -4.07 16.05
N LEU A 137 7.76 -3.51 14.98
CA LEU A 137 6.99 -3.17 13.77
C LEU A 137 6.45 -4.43 13.08
N PHE A 138 7.29 -5.47 12.93
CA PHE A 138 6.85 -6.77 12.38
C PHE A 138 5.86 -7.49 13.29
N VAL A 139 6.08 -7.43 14.60
CA VAL A 139 5.16 -8.01 15.58
C VAL A 139 3.81 -7.30 15.51
N THR A 140 3.81 -5.95 15.44
CA THR A 140 2.59 -5.15 15.31
C THR A 140 1.85 -5.50 14.02
N LEU A 141 2.54 -5.55 12.89
CA LEU A 141 1.94 -5.87 11.60
C LEU A 141 1.36 -7.30 11.59
N ARG A 142 2.09 -8.29 12.10
CA ARG A 142 1.59 -9.68 12.21
C ARG A 142 0.42 -9.78 13.18
N ARG A 143 0.50 -9.16 14.36
CA ARG A 143 -0.54 -9.23 15.38
C ARG A 143 -1.76 -8.43 14.97
N ASP A 144 -1.59 -7.18 14.55
CA ASP A 144 -2.69 -6.21 14.43
C ASP A 144 -3.35 -6.23 13.04
N ILE A 145 -2.65 -6.73 12.02
CA ILE A 145 -3.26 -6.94 10.70
C ILE A 145 -3.72 -8.40 10.55
N LEU A 146 -2.78 -9.36 10.64
CA LEU A 146 -3.11 -10.75 10.27
C LEU A 146 -4.17 -11.38 11.18
N SER A 147 -4.21 -11.01 12.47
CA SER A 147 -5.22 -11.53 13.40
C SER A 147 -6.63 -10.98 13.20
N GLN A 148 -6.75 -9.84 12.50
CA GLN A 148 -8.02 -9.12 12.31
C GLN A 148 -8.59 -9.26 10.91
N LEU A 149 -7.86 -9.88 9.96
CA LEU A 149 -8.29 -10.00 8.57
C LEU A 149 -9.57 -10.82 8.43
N ASN A 150 -10.56 -10.21 7.77
CA ASN A 150 -11.80 -10.86 7.37
C ASN A 150 -11.89 -10.99 5.84
N GLU A 151 -12.96 -11.63 5.38
CA GLU A 151 -13.28 -11.75 3.96
C GLU A 151 -13.50 -10.37 3.32
N GLY A 152 -12.80 -10.11 2.23
CA GLY A 152 -12.94 -8.88 1.46
C GLY A 152 -12.28 -7.64 2.07
N ASP A 153 -11.52 -7.77 3.15
CA ASP A 153 -10.81 -6.64 3.76
C ASP A 153 -9.77 -6.05 2.80
N VAL A 154 -9.56 -4.77 2.93
CA VAL A 154 -8.52 -4.02 2.21
C VAL A 154 -7.48 -3.52 3.20
N VAL A 155 -6.22 -3.84 2.93
CA VAL A 155 -5.08 -3.41 3.74
C VAL A 155 -4.29 -2.36 2.96
N VAL A 156 -3.87 -1.29 3.63
CA VAL A 156 -2.87 -0.34 3.12
C VAL A 156 -1.65 -0.41 4.01
N ILE A 157 -0.47 -0.59 3.43
CA ILE A 157 0.83 -0.51 4.14
C ILE A 157 1.52 0.78 3.70
N ASP A 158 1.40 1.84 4.48
CA ASP A 158 1.95 3.16 4.15
C ASP A 158 3.17 3.51 5.02
N SER A 159 4.38 3.27 4.48
CA SER A 159 4.74 2.77 3.18
C SER A 159 5.62 1.52 3.26
N LEU A 160 5.62 0.73 2.20
CA LEU A 160 6.50 -0.43 2.08
C LEU A 160 7.98 -0.02 2.05
N SER A 161 8.29 1.18 1.52
CA SER A 161 9.66 1.70 1.51
C SER A 161 10.24 1.82 2.93
N ASP A 162 9.44 2.28 3.89
CA ASP A 162 9.91 2.40 5.28
C ASP A 162 10.14 1.05 5.94
N LEU A 163 9.35 0.04 5.59
CA LEU A 163 9.64 -1.34 6.03
C LEU A 163 10.99 -1.82 5.48
N LEU A 164 11.24 -1.60 4.18
CA LEU A 164 12.46 -2.05 3.50
C LEU A 164 13.73 -1.29 3.95
N VAL A 165 13.61 -0.03 4.34
CA VAL A 165 14.73 0.76 4.88
C VAL A 165 15.10 0.32 6.30
N ASN A 166 14.11 -0.06 7.10
CA ASN A 166 14.31 -0.39 8.51
C ASN A 166 14.53 -1.88 8.79
N HIS A 167 14.34 -2.75 7.76
CA HIS A 167 14.43 -4.21 7.91
C HIS A 167 15.15 -4.85 6.73
N GLU A 168 15.71 -6.02 6.96
CA GLU A 168 16.30 -6.82 5.90
C GLU A 168 15.25 -7.23 4.87
N THR A 169 15.58 -7.11 3.59
CA THR A 169 14.68 -7.46 2.47
C THR A 169 14.12 -8.88 2.58
N ALA A 170 14.91 -9.82 3.12
CA ALA A 170 14.46 -11.20 3.34
C ALA A 170 13.29 -11.30 4.33
N SER A 171 13.36 -10.53 5.41
CA SER A 171 12.30 -10.50 6.44
C SER A 171 11.03 -9.84 5.90
N VAL A 172 11.17 -8.73 5.15
CA VAL A 172 10.02 -8.08 4.50
C VAL A 172 9.38 -9.02 3.48
N ARG A 173 10.19 -9.74 2.71
CA ARG A 173 9.71 -10.74 1.76
C ARG A 173 8.86 -11.82 2.43
N GLU A 174 9.35 -12.43 3.53
CA GLU A 174 8.59 -13.44 4.29
C GLU A 174 7.24 -12.89 4.77
N LEU A 175 7.24 -11.65 5.28
CA LEU A 175 6.01 -10.99 5.71
C LEU A 175 5.01 -10.83 4.55
N LEU A 176 5.49 -10.38 3.37
CA LEU A 176 4.63 -10.18 2.20
C LEU A 176 4.10 -11.51 1.64
N GLU A 177 4.88 -12.59 1.70
CA GLU A 177 4.43 -13.94 1.33
C GLU A 177 3.29 -14.41 2.26
N ILE A 178 3.42 -14.21 3.58
CA ILE A 178 2.38 -14.54 4.55
C ILE A 178 1.14 -13.69 4.33
N LEU A 179 1.31 -12.36 4.23
CA LEU A 179 0.20 -11.42 4.02
C LEU A 179 -0.53 -11.71 2.70
N GLY A 180 0.22 -11.93 1.62
CA GLY A 180 -0.34 -12.27 0.31
C GLY A 180 -1.16 -13.55 0.34
N GLY A 181 -0.68 -14.59 1.04
CA GLY A 181 -1.43 -15.83 1.24
C GLY A 181 -2.74 -15.60 2.01
N GLN A 182 -2.71 -14.79 3.07
CA GLN A 182 -3.90 -14.47 3.86
C GLN A 182 -4.92 -13.62 3.09
N ILE A 183 -4.45 -12.63 2.33
CA ILE A 183 -5.27 -11.78 1.46
C ILE A 183 -5.91 -12.61 0.34
N HIS A 184 -5.14 -13.51 -0.27
CA HIS A 184 -5.65 -14.41 -1.31
C HIS A 184 -6.77 -15.30 -0.78
N ALA A 185 -6.57 -15.92 0.39
CA ALA A 185 -7.56 -16.81 1.00
C ALA A 185 -8.87 -16.11 1.39
N ARG A 186 -8.83 -14.79 1.59
CA ARG A 186 -9.98 -13.95 2.01
C ARG A 186 -10.54 -13.06 0.91
N ASN A 187 -10.10 -13.22 -0.32
CA ASN A 187 -10.54 -12.38 -1.44
C ASN A 187 -10.40 -10.87 -1.18
N GLY A 188 -9.45 -10.45 -0.34
CA GLY A 188 -9.16 -9.06 -0.01
C GLY A 188 -8.23 -8.39 -1.01
N LEU A 189 -7.74 -7.20 -0.65
CA LEU A 189 -6.65 -6.50 -1.36
C LEU A 189 -5.62 -6.00 -0.36
N VAL A 190 -4.35 -5.88 -0.80
CA VAL A 190 -3.37 -5.09 -0.07
C VAL A 190 -2.67 -4.14 -1.02
N PHE A 191 -2.63 -2.85 -0.67
CA PHE A 191 -1.93 -1.79 -1.40
C PHE A 191 -0.63 -1.44 -0.68
N MET A 192 0.46 -1.38 -1.45
CA MET A 192 1.81 -1.19 -0.95
C MET A 192 2.53 -0.13 -1.79
N PRO A 193 2.50 1.15 -1.38
CA PRO A 193 3.31 2.19 -2.01
C PRO A 193 4.80 1.96 -1.75
N LEU A 194 5.60 2.11 -2.81
CA LEU A 194 7.05 1.96 -2.81
C LEU A 194 7.68 3.10 -3.62
N LEU A 195 8.65 3.77 -3.01
CA LEU A 195 9.45 4.79 -3.67
C LEU A 195 10.68 4.14 -4.31
N SER A 196 10.75 4.16 -5.65
CA SER A 196 11.80 3.48 -6.41
C SER A 196 13.20 3.97 -6.05
N ASP A 197 13.36 5.27 -5.84
CA ASP A 197 14.65 5.92 -5.62
C ASP A 197 15.25 5.66 -4.22
N MET A 198 14.45 5.07 -3.31
CA MET A 198 14.92 4.65 -1.98
C MET A 198 15.55 3.26 -1.99
N HIS A 199 15.46 2.51 -3.08
CA HIS A 199 15.84 1.10 -3.12
C HIS A 199 16.66 0.76 -4.37
N ASP A 200 17.50 -0.24 -4.25
CA ASP A 200 18.20 -0.78 -5.41
C ASP A 200 17.26 -1.58 -6.35
N GLN A 201 17.69 -1.73 -7.59
CA GLN A 201 16.90 -2.41 -8.61
C GLN A 201 16.58 -3.87 -8.23
N ARG A 202 17.47 -4.54 -7.50
CA ARG A 202 17.30 -5.94 -7.09
C ARG A 202 16.18 -6.06 -6.06
N THR A 203 16.14 -5.16 -5.08
CA THR A 203 15.08 -5.07 -4.06
C THR A 203 13.74 -4.80 -4.72
N THR A 204 13.66 -3.77 -5.58
CA THR A 204 12.43 -3.43 -6.31
C THR A 204 11.95 -4.59 -7.17
N ALA A 205 12.84 -5.27 -7.90
CA ALA A 205 12.50 -6.44 -8.71
C ALA A 205 12.00 -7.62 -7.86
N THR A 206 12.61 -7.85 -6.70
CA THR A 206 12.20 -8.91 -5.76
C THR A 206 10.77 -8.69 -5.28
N ILE A 207 10.44 -7.47 -4.83
CA ILE A 207 9.10 -7.12 -4.36
C ILE A 207 8.07 -7.16 -5.50
N SER A 208 8.44 -6.66 -6.69
CA SER A 208 7.59 -6.73 -7.89
C SER A 208 7.29 -8.17 -8.30
N HIS A 209 8.26 -9.09 -8.13
CA HIS A 209 8.05 -10.51 -8.41
C HIS A 209 7.00 -11.14 -7.48
N LEU A 210 6.99 -10.80 -6.21
CA LEU A 210 6.06 -11.30 -5.20
C LEU A 210 4.64 -10.76 -5.42
N SER A 211 4.51 -9.52 -5.83
CA SER A 211 3.22 -8.85 -5.99
C SER A 211 2.39 -9.43 -7.12
N ASP A 212 1.05 -9.42 -7.00
CA ASP A 212 0.13 -9.89 -8.04
C ASP A 212 -0.15 -8.82 -9.09
N VAL A 213 -0.22 -7.57 -8.67
CA VAL A 213 -0.42 -6.39 -9.51
C VAL A 213 0.73 -5.43 -9.27
N VAL A 214 1.30 -4.90 -10.34
CA VAL A 214 2.37 -3.89 -10.27
C VAL A 214 1.98 -2.71 -11.14
N VAL A 215 1.86 -1.55 -10.52
CA VAL A 215 1.54 -0.27 -11.16
C VAL A 215 2.69 0.69 -10.90
N GLU A 216 3.23 1.28 -11.95
CA GLU A 216 4.25 2.30 -11.89
C GLU A 216 3.66 3.66 -12.25
N PHE A 217 3.97 4.65 -11.43
CA PHE A 217 3.59 6.04 -11.64
C PHE A 217 4.80 6.83 -12.13
N GLU A 218 4.74 7.28 -13.36
CA GLU A 218 5.69 8.20 -13.97
C GLU A 218 5.10 9.61 -13.87
N VAL A 219 5.68 10.47 -13.03
CA VAL A 219 5.18 11.85 -12.80
C VAL A 219 6.00 12.83 -13.59
N GLU A 220 5.34 13.69 -14.34
CA GLU A 220 5.96 14.82 -15.03
C GLU A 220 6.04 16.00 -14.04
N SER A 221 7.26 16.46 -13.74
CA SER A 221 7.58 17.31 -12.58
C SER A 221 6.98 18.73 -12.58
N GLU A 222 6.35 19.18 -13.64
CA GLU A 222 5.84 20.57 -13.72
C GLU A 222 4.30 20.69 -13.64
N HIS A 223 3.53 19.62 -13.80
CA HIS A 223 2.09 19.76 -14.06
C HIS A 223 1.14 18.87 -13.24
N LEU A 224 1.55 18.24 -12.16
CA LEU A 224 0.68 17.29 -11.42
C LEU A 224 0.00 16.24 -12.32
N GLU A 225 0.60 16.01 -13.48
CA GLU A 225 0.16 15.06 -14.51
C GLU A 225 1.21 13.97 -14.63
N GLY A 226 0.79 12.82 -15.14
CA GLY A 226 1.71 11.70 -15.32
C GLY A 226 1.05 10.53 -16.03
N ARG A 227 1.73 9.40 -15.93
CA ARG A 227 1.25 8.15 -16.51
C ARG A 227 1.32 7.05 -15.48
N MET A 228 0.25 6.26 -15.38
CA MET A 228 0.27 5.01 -14.62
C MET A 228 0.37 3.84 -15.59
N ARG A 229 1.39 3.01 -15.38
CA ARG A 229 1.69 1.84 -16.20
C ARG A 229 1.43 0.57 -15.41
N PHE A 230 0.56 -0.27 -15.91
CA PHE A 230 0.30 -1.59 -15.36
C PHE A 230 1.26 -2.60 -15.99
N TRP A 231 2.33 -2.95 -15.28
CA TRP A 231 3.33 -3.91 -15.73
C TRP A 231 2.86 -5.35 -15.60
N LYS A 232 2.08 -5.62 -14.57
CA LYS A 232 1.69 -6.98 -14.17
C LYS A 232 0.30 -6.97 -13.56
N MET A 233 -0.49 -7.94 -13.93
CA MET A 233 -1.74 -8.27 -13.24
C MET A 233 -1.95 -9.78 -13.39
N ARG A 234 -1.69 -10.54 -12.33
CA ARG A 234 -1.95 -11.98 -12.30
C ARG A 234 -3.46 -12.21 -12.38
N ARG A 235 -3.85 -13.37 -12.89
CA ARG A 235 -5.26 -13.76 -13.03
C ARG A 235 -6.09 -12.80 -13.91
N ALA A 236 -5.44 -12.10 -14.83
CA ALA A 236 -6.06 -11.24 -15.81
C ALA A 236 -5.34 -11.36 -17.16
N ILE A 237 -6.08 -11.23 -18.25
CA ILE A 237 -5.49 -11.02 -19.57
C ILE A 237 -5.17 -9.53 -19.65
N LEU A 238 -4.00 -9.15 -19.20
CA LEU A 238 -3.53 -7.78 -19.28
C LEU A 238 -2.80 -7.56 -20.61
N ARG A 239 -3.29 -6.63 -21.41
CA ARG A 239 -2.47 -5.96 -22.43
C ARG A 239 -1.67 -4.88 -21.73
N PRO A 240 -0.45 -4.53 -22.18
CA PRO A 240 0.27 -3.40 -21.63
C PRO A 240 -0.66 -2.19 -21.56
N LEU A 241 -0.93 -1.71 -20.37
CA LEU A 241 -1.86 -0.63 -20.12
C LEU A 241 -1.07 0.57 -19.58
N LEU A 242 -1.10 1.64 -20.34
CA LEU A 242 -0.55 2.93 -19.97
C LEU A 242 -1.69 3.94 -19.98
N LEU A 243 -1.97 4.55 -18.83
CA LEU A 243 -3.04 5.51 -18.66
C LEU A 243 -2.46 6.85 -18.21
N PRO A 244 -2.73 7.95 -18.92
CA PRO A 244 -2.48 9.27 -18.37
C PRO A 244 -3.30 9.49 -17.10
N PHE A 245 -2.77 10.26 -16.17
CA PHE A 245 -3.50 10.74 -15.01
C PHE A 245 -3.16 12.20 -14.72
N SER A 246 -4.07 12.88 -14.07
CA SER A 246 -3.87 14.20 -13.50
C SER A 246 -4.26 14.18 -12.02
N ILE A 247 -3.63 15.05 -11.23
CA ILE A 247 -4.02 15.32 -9.85
C ILE A 247 -4.86 16.58 -9.82
N THR A 248 -6.07 16.46 -9.34
CA THR A 248 -7.06 17.53 -9.26
C THR A 248 -7.46 17.77 -7.81
N ASP A 249 -8.33 18.73 -7.57
CA ASP A 249 -9.01 18.95 -6.28
C ASP A 249 -9.87 17.76 -5.80
N ARG A 250 -10.12 16.77 -6.67
CA ARG A 250 -10.85 15.53 -6.37
C ARG A 250 -9.95 14.30 -6.25
N GLY A 251 -8.65 14.50 -6.26
CA GLY A 251 -7.65 13.45 -6.22
C GLY A 251 -7.09 13.08 -7.59
N VAL A 252 -6.66 11.83 -7.73
CA VAL A 252 -6.09 11.29 -8.98
C VAL A 252 -7.21 10.94 -9.95
N MET A 253 -7.16 11.50 -11.12
CA MET A 253 -8.10 11.23 -12.22
C MET A 253 -7.38 10.50 -13.36
N ALA A 254 -7.81 9.27 -13.65
CA ALA A 254 -7.32 8.54 -14.82
C ALA A 254 -8.03 9.03 -16.08
N GLU A 255 -7.26 9.43 -17.08
CA GLU A 255 -7.80 9.83 -18.36
C GLU A 255 -8.10 8.60 -19.24
N THR A 256 -9.35 8.42 -19.57
CA THR A 256 -9.82 7.24 -20.33
C THR A 256 -9.86 7.48 -21.83
N PHE A 257 -9.81 8.72 -22.27
CA PHE A 257 -9.81 9.10 -23.66
C PHE A 257 -8.40 9.57 -24.05
N GLY A 258 -7.68 8.75 -24.82
CA GLY A 258 -6.49 9.21 -25.49
C GLY A 258 -6.86 10.43 -26.35
N ARG A 259 -6.25 11.60 -26.08
CA ARG A 259 -6.14 12.61 -27.12
C ARG A 259 -5.50 11.92 -28.31
N VAL A 260 -6.27 11.69 -29.37
CA VAL A 260 -5.72 11.37 -30.69
C VAL A 260 -4.97 12.63 -31.10
N ILE A 261 -3.64 12.55 -31.08
CA ILE A 261 -2.76 13.55 -31.67
C ILE A 261 -2.72 13.30 -33.16
#